data_6bcd1d457988060e49d2dc09bc8b8ac3
#
_entry.id   6bcd1d457988060e49d2dc09bc8b8ac3
#
_cell.length_a   1.000
_cell.length_b   1.000
_cell.length_c   1.000
_cell.angle_alpha   90.00
_cell.angle_beta   90.00
_cell.angle_gamma   90.00
#
_symmetry.space_group_name_H-M   'P 1'
#
loop_
_entity.id
_entity.type
_entity.pdbx_description
1 polymer ?
#
loop_
_entity_poly.entity_id
_entity_poly.type
_entity_poly.pdbx_seq_one_letter_code
_entity_poly.pdbx_strand_id
1 'polypeptide(L)'
;FLADIELPQLENKGDYRACLEYYPPYSEWMVKFTKNWGAYLSKPASWNDQYLQRAKNDENFGLQNDWYEDPSNWHSFNDFFARKLKDPSVRPISNPDDDSILTAPADSEAQGLWQINDKSEIMNSGDQVDSENGDKMVVKSKGYNSIPQILHESKYANTFANGIVTHTFLNVQDYHRYHFPISGK
;
A
#
# COMPACT_ATOMS: atom_id res chain seq x y z
N PHE A 1 2.26 15.62 7.04
CA PHE A 1 2.15 14.35 7.78
C PHE A 1 2.72 13.16 7.03
N LEU A 2 2.68 13.19 5.75
CA LEU A 2 3.18 12.11 4.87
C LEU A 2 4.48 12.53 4.18
N ALA A 3 5.14 13.55 4.69
CA ALA A 3 6.37 14.03 4.13
C ALA A 3 7.48 13.03 4.47
N ASP A 4 7.83 12.27 3.47
CA ASP A 4 8.99 11.41 3.45
C ASP A 4 10.25 12.29 3.27
N ILE A 5 10.55 13.06 4.33
CA ILE A 5 11.63 14.04 4.29
C ILE A 5 12.94 13.33 4.61
N GLU A 6 13.84 13.30 3.65
CA GLU A 6 15.20 12.83 3.87
C GLU A 6 15.98 13.81 4.74
N LEU A 7 16.75 13.28 5.67
CA LEU A 7 17.64 14.05 6.53
C LEU A 7 19.10 13.72 6.18
N PRO A 8 19.88 14.68 5.64
CA PRO A 8 21.27 14.46 5.31
C PRO A 8 22.11 13.93 6.48
N GLN A 9 21.72 14.25 7.71
CA GLN A 9 22.40 13.77 8.92
C GLN A 9 22.27 12.25 9.13
N LEU A 10 21.30 11.61 8.44
CA LEU A 10 21.04 10.18 8.52
C LEU A 10 21.57 9.39 7.31
N GLU A 11 21.95 10.08 6.22
CA GLU A 11 22.31 9.48 4.92
C GLU A 11 23.51 8.50 4.99
N ASN A 12 24.48 8.74 5.87
CA ASN A 12 25.74 7.99 5.88
C ASN A 12 25.78 6.84 6.91
N LYS A 13 24.63 6.38 7.38
CA LYS A 13 24.57 5.28 8.37
C LYS A 13 24.36 3.90 7.75
N GLY A 14 24.46 3.79 6.40
CA GLY A 14 24.21 2.53 5.69
C GLY A 14 22.79 2.00 5.82
N ASP A 15 21.89 2.81 6.32
CA ASP A 15 20.50 2.47 6.60
C ASP A 15 19.60 3.24 5.62
N TYR A 16 18.68 2.54 4.97
CA TYR A 16 17.62 3.15 4.17
C TYR A 16 16.63 3.98 5.01
N ARG A 17 16.82 4.05 6.32
CA ARG A 17 16.03 4.84 7.29
C ARG A 17 16.51 6.29 7.42
N ALA A 18 16.96 6.87 6.33
CA ALA A 18 17.42 8.27 6.32
C ALA A 18 16.29 9.32 6.40
N CYS A 19 15.06 8.91 6.66
CA CYS A 19 13.90 9.79 6.64
C CYS A 19 13.54 10.31 8.03
N LEU A 20 12.92 11.50 8.07
CA LEU A 20 12.45 12.16 9.29
C LEU A 20 11.56 11.25 10.15
N GLU A 21 10.72 10.43 9.52
CA GLU A 21 9.81 9.51 10.21
C GLU A 21 10.52 8.44 11.06
N TYR A 22 11.81 8.18 10.81
CA TYR A 22 12.65 7.28 11.62
C TYR A 22 13.49 8.01 12.67
N TYR A 23 13.48 9.33 12.69
CA TYR A 23 14.16 10.10 13.73
C TYR A 23 13.41 9.99 15.07
N PRO A 24 14.01 9.44 16.15
CA PRO A 24 13.28 9.02 17.34
C PRO A 24 12.33 10.05 17.94
N PRO A 25 12.68 11.32 18.19
CA PRO A 25 11.74 12.29 18.74
C PRO A 25 10.52 12.51 17.86
N TYR A 26 10.70 12.49 16.54
CA TYR A 26 9.60 12.64 15.59
C TYR A 26 8.78 11.35 15.46
N SER A 27 9.43 10.19 15.35
CA SER A 27 8.75 8.90 15.25
C SER A 27 7.93 8.57 16.49
N GLU A 28 8.42 8.87 17.68
CA GLU A 28 7.69 8.71 18.94
C GLU A 28 6.44 9.60 18.98
N TRP A 29 6.59 10.86 18.58
CA TRP A 29 5.46 11.78 18.44
C TRP A 29 4.44 11.29 17.41
N MET A 30 4.89 10.85 16.24
CA MET A 30 4.02 10.31 15.18
C MET A 30 3.26 9.08 15.65
N VAL A 31 3.90 8.14 16.33
CA VAL A 31 3.23 6.96 16.89
C VAL A 31 2.15 7.37 17.89
N LYS A 32 2.43 8.34 18.77
CA LYS A 32 1.44 8.84 19.71
C LYS A 32 0.28 9.56 19.01
N PHE A 33 0.60 10.40 18.03
CA PHE A 33 -0.40 11.11 17.25
C PHE A 33 -1.30 10.13 16.48
N THR A 34 -0.74 9.17 15.74
CA THR A 34 -1.51 8.22 14.94
C THR A 34 -2.37 7.30 15.80
N LYS A 35 -1.90 6.88 16.97
CA LYS A 35 -2.73 6.15 17.95
C LYS A 35 -3.94 6.96 18.42
N ASN A 36 -3.74 8.23 18.78
CA ASN A 36 -4.83 9.10 19.22
C ASN A 36 -5.81 9.40 18.07
N TRP A 37 -5.28 9.65 16.87
CA TRP A 37 -6.07 9.91 15.68
C TRP A 37 -6.89 8.66 15.29
N GLY A 38 -6.29 7.48 15.26
CA GLY A 38 -6.99 6.21 14.99
C GLY A 38 -8.07 5.92 16.03
N ALA A 39 -7.81 6.22 17.30
CA ALA A 39 -8.82 6.10 18.35
C ALA A 39 -10.01 7.07 18.15
N TYR A 40 -9.77 8.28 17.65
CA TYR A 40 -10.86 9.19 17.26
C TYR A 40 -11.64 8.66 16.05
N LEU A 41 -10.95 8.21 15.01
CA LEU A 41 -11.56 7.69 13.79
C LEU A 41 -12.41 6.43 14.01
N SER A 42 -12.25 5.76 15.15
CA SER A 42 -13.10 4.62 15.58
C SER A 42 -14.32 5.04 16.40
N LYS A 43 -14.52 6.34 16.64
CA LYS A 43 -15.68 6.83 17.40
C LYS A 43 -16.82 7.27 16.47
N PRO A 44 -18.10 7.17 16.91
CA PRO A 44 -19.22 7.67 16.13
C PRO A 44 -19.11 9.14 15.73
N ALA A 45 -18.46 9.96 16.54
CA ALA A 45 -18.22 11.38 16.23
C ALA A 45 -17.36 11.63 14.97
N SER A 46 -16.67 10.61 14.47
CA SER A 46 -15.85 10.69 13.26
C SER A 46 -16.63 10.48 11.96
N TRP A 47 -17.90 10.08 12.03
CA TRP A 47 -18.75 9.77 10.88
C TRP A 47 -20.15 10.32 11.04
N ASN A 48 -20.77 10.77 9.96
CA ASN A 48 -22.13 11.27 9.94
C ASN A 48 -22.71 11.26 8.52
N ASP A 49 -24.00 11.55 8.39
CA ASP A 49 -24.72 11.56 7.11
C ASP A 49 -24.11 12.54 6.09
N GLN A 50 -23.57 13.67 6.53
CA GLN A 50 -22.95 14.63 5.62
C GLN A 50 -21.69 14.04 4.98
N TYR A 51 -20.88 13.30 5.74
CA TYR A 51 -19.70 12.62 5.21
C TYR A 51 -20.09 11.48 4.28
N LEU A 52 -21.12 10.72 4.63
CA LEU A 52 -21.67 9.68 3.75
C LEU A 52 -22.16 10.28 2.42
N GLN A 53 -22.87 11.39 2.43
CA GLN A 53 -23.33 12.02 1.19
C GLN A 53 -22.16 12.54 0.34
N ARG A 54 -21.11 13.10 0.94
CA ARG A 54 -19.90 13.49 0.23
C ARG A 54 -19.23 12.29 -0.44
N ALA A 55 -19.09 11.18 0.29
CA ALA A 55 -18.52 9.96 -0.27
C ALA A 55 -19.37 9.36 -1.40
N LYS A 56 -20.71 9.43 -1.30
CA LYS A 56 -21.62 9.00 -2.39
C LYS A 56 -21.53 9.86 -3.64
N ASN A 57 -21.20 11.14 -3.49
CA ASN A 57 -21.07 12.09 -4.60
C ASN A 57 -19.70 12.06 -5.25
N ASP A 58 -18.74 11.38 -4.66
CA ASP A 58 -17.40 11.18 -5.24
C ASP A 58 -17.32 9.76 -5.83
N GLU A 59 -17.30 9.71 -7.16
CA GLU A 59 -17.32 8.47 -7.93
C GLU A 59 -16.08 7.58 -7.64
N ASN A 60 -14.99 8.17 -7.18
CA ASN A 60 -13.76 7.43 -6.87
C ASN A 60 -13.93 6.45 -5.70
N PHE A 61 -14.90 6.67 -4.81
CA PHE A 61 -15.21 5.69 -3.75
C PHE A 61 -15.96 4.45 -4.25
N GLY A 62 -16.52 4.48 -5.46
CA GLY A 62 -17.24 3.35 -6.05
C GLY A 62 -18.54 2.96 -5.32
N LEU A 63 -19.08 3.84 -4.47
CA LEU A 63 -20.30 3.53 -3.68
C LEU A 63 -21.54 3.38 -4.55
N GLN A 64 -21.57 3.94 -5.74
CA GLN A 64 -22.64 3.83 -6.72
C GLN A 64 -22.69 2.45 -7.40
N ASN A 65 -21.64 1.63 -7.27
CA ASN A 65 -21.52 0.34 -7.96
C ASN A 65 -22.22 -0.82 -7.22
N ASP A 66 -22.81 -0.56 -6.07
CA ASP A 66 -23.47 -1.57 -5.23
C ASP A 66 -22.54 -2.75 -4.84
N TRP A 67 -21.26 -2.46 -4.63
CA TRP A 67 -20.25 -3.46 -4.28
C TRP A 67 -20.14 -3.73 -2.78
N TYR A 68 -20.54 -2.75 -1.96
CA TYR A 68 -20.25 -2.75 -0.53
C TYR A 68 -21.46 -3.13 0.32
N GLU A 69 -21.17 -3.49 1.56
CA GLU A 69 -22.17 -3.68 2.60
C GLU A 69 -23.06 -2.44 2.79
N ASP A 70 -24.20 -2.62 3.46
CA ASP A 70 -25.11 -1.50 3.73
C ASP A 70 -24.39 -0.38 4.50
N PRO A 71 -24.43 0.87 4.02
CA PRO A 71 -23.83 2.02 4.70
C PRO A 71 -24.33 2.26 6.13
N SER A 72 -25.49 1.71 6.51
CA SER A 72 -25.98 1.76 7.89
C SER A 72 -25.10 1.00 8.89
N ASN A 73 -24.20 0.13 8.40
CA ASN A 73 -23.21 -0.57 9.22
C ASN A 73 -22.00 0.31 9.56
N TRP A 74 -21.84 1.47 8.91
CA TRP A 74 -20.70 2.35 9.12
C TRP A 74 -20.99 3.37 10.22
N HIS A 75 -20.57 3.05 11.44
CA HIS A 75 -20.78 3.87 12.62
C HIS A 75 -19.61 4.79 12.96
N SER A 76 -18.50 4.65 12.23
CA SER A 76 -17.27 5.45 12.37
C SER A 76 -16.59 5.63 11.03
N PHE A 77 -15.64 6.58 10.95
CA PHE A 77 -14.81 6.70 9.75
C PHE A 77 -14.04 5.41 9.44
N ASN A 78 -13.56 4.72 10.48
CA ASN A 78 -12.83 3.47 10.27
C ASN A 78 -13.71 2.35 9.71
N ASP A 79 -14.99 2.30 10.05
CA ASP A 79 -15.93 1.33 9.45
C ASP A 79 -16.09 1.62 7.95
N PHE A 80 -16.28 2.88 7.58
CA PHE A 80 -16.35 3.30 6.19
C PHE A 80 -15.04 3.04 5.43
N PHE A 81 -13.89 3.43 6.01
CA PHE A 81 -12.58 3.25 5.39
C PHE A 81 -12.26 1.77 5.16
N ALA A 82 -12.56 0.92 6.15
CA ALA A 82 -12.39 -0.52 6.09
C ALA A 82 -13.67 -1.27 5.66
N ARG A 83 -14.53 -0.61 4.85
CA ARG A 83 -15.79 -1.17 4.35
C ARG A 83 -15.62 -2.55 3.75
N LYS A 84 -16.64 -3.39 3.86
CA LYS A 84 -16.61 -4.74 3.32
C LYS A 84 -17.38 -4.81 2.01
N LEU A 85 -17.00 -5.76 1.16
CA LEU A 85 -17.85 -6.16 0.04
C LEU A 85 -19.15 -6.75 0.60
N LYS A 86 -20.28 -6.50 -0.06
CA LYS A 86 -21.56 -7.08 0.34
C LYS A 86 -21.60 -8.59 0.20
N ASP A 87 -20.87 -9.09 -0.80
CA ASP A 87 -20.75 -10.51 -1.11
C ASP A 87 -19.46 -10.74 -1.90
N PRO A 88 -18.72 -11.85 -1.69
CA PRO A 88 -17.52 -12.17 -2.47
C PRO A 88 -17.75 -12.24 -3.99
N SER A 89 -18.96 -12.56 -4.44
CA SER A 89 -19.29 -12.68 -5.87
C SER A 89 -19.27 -11.35 -6.63
N VAL A 90 -19.31 -10.20 -5.96
CA VAL A 90 -19.19 -8.88 -6.62
C VAL A 90 -17.78 -8.64 -7.16
N ARG A 91 -16.80 -9.37 -6.63
CA ARG A 91 -15.41 -9.39 -7.10
C ARG A 91 -14.90 -10.83 -7.13
N PRO A 92 -15.33 -11.60 -8.14
CA PRO A 92 -14.92 -12.99 -8.25
C PRO A 92 -13.40 -13.09 -8.49
N ILE A 93 -12.78 -14.08 -7.85
CA ILE A 93 -11.37 -14.42 -8.08
C ILE A 93 -11.26 -15.03 -9.47
N SER A 94 -10.36 -14.50 -10.30
CA SER A 94 -10.04 -15.10 -11.59
C SER A 94 -9.28 -16.41 -11.37
N ASN A 95 -9.72 -17.49 -12.01
CA ASN A 95 -9.07 -18.80 -11.95
C ASN A 95 -8.73 -19.27 -10.52
N PRO A 96 -9.72 -19.45 -9.61
CA PRO A 96 -9.50 -19.70 -8.20
C PRO A 96 -8.78 -21.02 -7.91
N ASP A 97 -8.76 -21.94 -8.88
CA ASP A 97 -8.14 -23.27 -8.78
C ASP A 97 -6.76 -23.36 -9.48
N ASP A 98 -6.22 -22.22 -9.95
CA ASP A 98 -4.95 -22.16 -10.66
C ASP A 98 -3.95 -21.25 -9.93
N ASP A 99 -3.11 -21.85 -9.10
CA ASP A 99 -2.08 -21.13 -8.32
C ASP A 99 -0.94 -20.53 -9.16
N SER A 100 -0.92 -20.75 -10.48
CA SER A 100 -0.01 -20.05 -11.39
C SER A 100 -0.49 -18.64 -11.74
N ILE A 101 -1.74 -18.30 -11.42
CA ILE A 101 -2.33 -16.99 -11.64
C ILE A 101 -2.43 -16.23 -10.34
N LEU A 102 -1.68 -15.14 -10.25
CA LEU A 102 -1.71 -14.23 -9.11
C LEU A 102 -2.81 -13.19 -9.31
N THR A 103 -3.66 -13.02 -8.31
CA THR A 103 -4.62 -11.91 -8.27
C THR A 103 -4.02 -10.71 -7.54
N ALA A 104 -4.45 -9.51 -7.88
CA ALA A 104 -4.03 -8.31 -7.16
C ALA A 104 -4.44 -8.39 -5.67
N PRO A 105 -3.53 -8.17 -4.73
CA PRO A 105 -3.84 -8.26 -3.30
C PRO A 105 -4.71 -7.10 -2.78
N ALA A 106 -4.84 -6.03 -3.56
CA ALA A 106 -5.61 -4.85 -3.22
C ALA A 106 -6.10 -4.14 -4.49
N ASP A 107 -7.09 -3.27 -4.34
CA ASP A 107 -7.47 -2.31 -5.38
C ASP A 107 -6.37 -1.27 -5.51
N SER A 108 -5.62 -1.31 -6.58
CA SER A 108 -4.46 -0.44 -6.70
C SER A 108 -4.07 -0.20 -8.16
N GLU A 109 -3.48 0.96 -8.42
CA GLU A 109 -2.97 1.34 -9.72
C GLU A 109 -1.53 0.86 -9.89
N ALA A 110 -1.22 0.27 -11.05
CA ALA A 110 0.14 -0.18 -11.36
C ALA A 110 1.08 1.02 -11.46
N GLN A 111 2.18 0.98 -10.71
CA GLN A 111 3.23 1.99 -10.73
C GLN A 111 4.47 1.53 -11.51
N GLY A 112 4.68 0.23 -11.63
CA GLY A 112 5.76 -0.33 -12.38
C GLY A 112 5.99 -1.82 -12.15
N LEU A 113 6.83 -2.38 -13.03
CA LEU A 113 7.28 -3.77 -13.02
C LEU A 113 8.78 -3.78 -13.32
N TRP A 114 9.56 -4.49 -12.53
CA TRP A 114 11.01 -4.60 -12.68
C TRP A 114 11.44 -6.06 -12.65
N GLN A 115 12.45 -6.38 -13.45
CA GLN A 115 13.15 -7.66 -13.38
C GLN A 115 14.09 -7.69 -12.18
N ILE A 116 14.28 -8.86 -11.60
CA ILE A 116 15.26 -9.11 -10.54
C ILE A 116 16.36 -10.00 -11.13
N ASN A 117 17.63 -9.59 -11.01
CA ASN A 117 18.73 -10.40 -11.50
C ASN A 117 19.10 -11.55 -10.53
N ASP A 118 20.13 -12.31 -10.88
CA ASP A 118 20.64 -13.43 -10.09
C ASP A 118 21.23 -13.03 -8.73
N LYS A 119 21.55 -11.72 -8.53
CA LYS A 119 22.03 -11.14 -7.28
C LYS A 119 20.93 -10.49 -6.44
N SER A 120 19.67 -10.68 -6.80
CA SER A 120 18.50 -10.03 -6.17
C SER A 120 18.50 -8.49 -6.32
N GLU A 121 19.19 -7.95 -7.33
CA GLU A 121 19.17 -6.53 -7.68
C GLU A 121 18.01 -6.25 -8.63
N ILE A 122 17.39 -5.08 -8.45
CA ILE A 122 16.26 -4.61 -9.27
C ILE A 122 16.84 -3.96 -10.53
N MET A 123 16.42 -4.48 -11.69
CA MET A 123 16.89 -4.04 -13.00
C MET A 123 15.83 -3.17 -13.68
N ASN A 124 16.27 -2.17 -14.44
CA ASN A 124 15.35 -1.44 -15.30
C ASN A 124 14.73 -2.38 -16.35
N SER A 125 13.42 -2.42 -16.40
CA SER A 125 12.72 -2.89 -17.59
C SER A 125 12.72 -1.73 -18.60
N GLY A 126 13.36 -1.90 -19.73
CA GLY A 126 13.71 -0.86 -20.71
C GLY A 126 12.56 -0.02 -21.31
N ASP A 127 11.34 -0.13 -20.78
CA ASP A 127 10.16 0.60 -21.26
C ASP A 127 9.67 1.71 -20.33
N GLN A 128 10.25 1.87 -19.14
CA GLN A 128 9.96 2.97 -18.22
C GLN A 128 11.25 3.64 -17.77
N VAL A 129 11.81 4.43 -18.65
CA VAL A 129 12.94 5.31 -18.34
C VAL A 129 12.39 6.61 -17.75
N ASP A 130 12.21 6.65 -16.47
CA ASP A 130 12.36 7.90 -15.75
C ASP A 130 13.87 8.15 -15.65
N SER A 131 14.40 8.91 -16.62
CA SER A 131 15.83 9.11 -16.84
C SER A 131 16.55 9.82 -15.68
N GLU A 132 15.83 10.24 -14.65
CA GLU A 132 16.39 10.90 -13.47
C GLU A 132 16.74 9.92 -12.32
N ASN A 133 16.14 8.71 -12.28
CA ASN A 133 16.27 7.81 -11.13
C ASN A 133 17.15 6.57 -11.35
N GLY A 134 17.67 6.35 -12.57
CA GLY A 134 18.53 5.18 -12.87
C GLY A 134 17.82 3.83 -12.64
N ASP A 135 18.58 2.79 -12.27
CA ASP A 135 18.11 1.41 -12.06
C ASP A 135 17.45 1.21 -10.68
N LYS A 136 16.53 2.07 -10.30
CA LYS A 136 15.87 2.00 -8.97
C LYS A 136 14.36 1.96 -9.08
N MET A 137 13.76 1.10 -8.29
CA MET A 137 12.33 1.23 -7.99
C MET A 137 12.15 2.35 -6.97
N VAL A 138 11.42 3.40 -7.33
CA VAL A 138 11.15 4.52 -6.42
C VAL A 138 9.77 4.36 -5.79
N VAL A 139 9.74 4.32 -4.46
CA VAL A 139 8.49 4.34 -3.69
C VAL A 139 8.48 5.60 -2.86
N LYS A 140 7.59 6.53 -3.17
CA LYS A 140 7.63 7.91 -2.67
C LYS A 140 8.98 8.56 -3.02
N SER A 141 9.76 9.01 -2.04
CA SER A 141 11.10 9.57 -2.25
C SER A 141 12.24 8.55 -2.11
N LYS A 142 11.95 7.29 -1.78
CA LYS A 142 12.97 6.26 -1.54
C LYS A 142 13.23 5.40 -2.77
N GLY A 143 14.49 5.34 -3.19
CA GLY A 143 14.94 4.41 -4.22
C GLY A 143 15.38 3.07 -3.63
N TYR A 144 14.86 1.98 -4.18
CA TYR A 144 15.25 0.61 -3.86
C TYR A 144 15.93 -0.01 -5.06
N ASN A 145 17.12 -0.56 -4.87
CA ASN A 145 17.90 -1.20 -5.93
C ASN A 145 18.07 -2.71 -5.72
N SER A 146 17.53 -3.26 -4.64
CA SER A 146 17.56 -4.70 -4.40
C SER A 146 16.38 -5.17 -3.54
N ILE A 147 16.05 -6.45 -3.68
CA ILE A 147 14.98 -7.08 -2.87
C ILE A 147 15.34 -7.14 -1.39
N PRO A 148 16.60 -7.41 -0.97
CA PRO A 148 16.98 -7.31 0.44
C PRO A 148 16.71 -5.95 1.08
N GLN A 149 16.80 -4.85 0.34
CA GLN A 149 16.43 -3.52 0.87
C GLN A 149 14.93 -3.39 1.13
N ILE A 150 14.09 -4.02 0.30
CA ILE A 150 12.62 -4.00 0.49
C ILE A 150 12.22 -4.90 1.64
N LEU A 151 12.77 -6.12 1.69
CA LEU A 151 12.36 -7.15 2.64
C LEU A 151 13.17 -7.15 3.93
N HIS A 152 14.20 -6.34 4.01
CA HIS A 152 15.05 -6.12 5.18
C HIS A 152 15.47 -7.45 5.85
N GLU A 153 15.09 -7.68 7.09
CA GLU A 153 15.46 -8.85 7.90
C GLU A 153 14.65 -10.13 7.58
N SER A 154 13.86 -10.12 6.51
CA SER A 154 13.10 -11.31 6.12
C SER A 154 14.03 -12.44 5.71
N LYS A 155 13.77 -13.65 6.23
CA LYS A 155 14.46 -14.88 5.78
C LYS A 155 14.29 -15.15 4.27
N TYR A 156 13.33 -14.51 3.63
CA TYR A 156 13.04 -14.66 2.20
C TYR A 156 13.71 -13.58 1.33
N ALA A 157 14.52 -12.67 1.90
CA ALA A 157 15.09 -11.54 1.17
C ALA A 157 15.88 -11.92 -0.09
N ASN A 158 16.48 -13.12 -0.10
CA ASN A 158 17.31 -13.61 -1.22
C ASN A 158 16.61 -14.71 -2.06
N THR A 159 15.30 -14.95 -1.89
CA THR A 159 14.62 -16.05 -2.59
C THR A 159 14.01 -15.62 -3.93
N PHE A 160 14.07 -14.34 -4.28
CA PHE A 160 13.41 -13.77 -5.45
C PHE A 160 14.37 -13.48 -6.62
N ALA A 161 15.60 -14.02 -6.58
CA ALA A 161 16.55 -13.89 -7.69
C ALA A 161 15.95 -14.44 -8.99
N ASN A 162 16.21 -13.75 -10.11
CA ASN A 162 15.64 -14.03 -11.45
C ASN A 162 14.11 -13.95 -11.53
N GLY A 163 13.49 -13.29 -10.58
CA GLY A 163 12.05 -13.05 -10.53
C GLY A 163 11.65 -11.66 -11.02
N ILE A 164 10.49 -11.24 -10.58
CA ILE A 164 9.88 -9.95 -10.91
C ILE A 164 9.42 -9.28 -9.62
N VAL A 165 9.56 -7.96 -9.54
CA VAL A 165 8.90 -7.12 -8.53
C VAL A 165 7.93 -6.17 -9.20
N THR A 166 6.74 -6.05 -8.64
CA THR A 166 5.72 -5.07 -9.05
C THR A 166 5.45 -4.10 -7.92
N HIS A 167 5.21 -2.85 -8.26
CA HIS A 167 4.74 -1.83 -7.34
C HIS A 167 3.37 -1.36 -7.79
N THR A 168 2.43 -1.33 -6.88
CA THR A 168 1.09 -0.77 -7.08
C THR A 168 0.77 0.21 -5.98
N PHE A 169 -0.04 1.21 -6.27
CA PHE A 169 -0.43 2.26 -5.32
C PHE A 169 -1.93 2.17 -5.03
N LEU A 170 -2.28 2.05 -3.76
CA LEU A 170 -3.64 2.06 -3.27
C LEU A 170 -4.05 3.49 -2.93
N ASN A 171 -5.00 4.06 -3.68
CA ASN A 171 -5.52 5.41 -3.45
C ASN A 171 -6.37 5.46 -2.18
N VAL A 172 -6.51 6.64 -1.61
CA VAL A 172 -7.26 6.85 -0.35
C VAL A 172 -8.77 6.56 -0.48
N GLN A 173 -9.31 6.62 -1.68
CA GLN A 173 -10.72 6.34 -1.98
C GLN A 173 -11.00 4.85 -2.24
N ASP A 174 -9.96 4.07 -2.54
CA ASP A 174 -10.08 2.67 -2.91
C ASP A 174 -10.62 1.78 -1.78
N TYR A 175 -10.81 0.51 -2.07
CA TYR A 175 -11.18 -0.50 -1.10
C TYR A 175 -9.96 -0.94 -0.28
N HIS A 176 -9.90 -0.57 1.01
CA HIS A 176 -8.72 -0.74 1.88
C HIS A 176 -8.66 -2.08 2.62
N ARG A 177 -9.00 -3.19 1.93
CA ARG A 177 -8.78 -4.54 2.46
C ARG A 177 -7.85 -5.31 1.56
N TYR A 178 -6.88 -5.96 2.17
CA TYR A 178 -5.95 -6.85 1.46
C TYR A 178 -6.52 -8.25 1.37
N HIS A 179 -6.24 -8.90 0.24
CA HIS A 179 -6.58 -10.28 -0.03
C HIS A 179 -5.31 -11.06 -0.36
N PHE A 180 -5.28 -12.33 -0.03
CA PHE A 180 -4.18 -13.18 -0.43
C PHE A 180 -4.19 -13.36 -1.96
N PRO A 181 -3.06 -13.14 -2.65
CA PRO A 181 -2.99 -13.22 -4.11
C PRO A 181 -3.13 -14.64 -4.67
N ILE A 182 -2.87 -15.64 -3.81
CA ILE A 182 -3.04 -17.07 -4.07
C ILE A 182 -3.51 -17.76 -2.78
N SER A 183 -4.01 -18.99 -2.91
CA SER A 183 -4.32 -19.84 -1.78
C SER A 183 -3.05 -20.17 -0.99
N GLY A 184 -3.14 -20.23 0.33
CA GLY A 184 -2.01 -20.51 1.20
C GLY A 184 -2.41 -20.95 2.59
N LYS A 185 -1.43 -21.47 3.36
CA LYS A 185 -1.55 -21.85 4.77
C LYS A 185 -0.54 -21.11 5.60
#